data_544c525a3ee3c76358642e3b1c2c88d9
#
_entry.id   544c525a3ee3c76358642e3b1c2c88d9
#
_cell.length_a   1.000
_cell.length_b   1.000
_cell.length_c   1.000
_cell.angle_alpha   90.00
_cell.angle_beta   90.00
_cell.angle_gamma   90.00
#
_symmetry.space_group_name_H-M   'P 1'
#
loop_
_entity.id
_entity.type
_entity.pdbx_description
1 polymer ?
#
loop_
_entity_poly.entity_id
_entity_poly.type
_entity_poly.pdbx_seq_one_letter_code
_entity_poly.pdbx_strand_id
1 'polypeptide(L)'
;MKELFLLKLGEIVLKGQNRRTFEDKLKANTRRRMAVFGNFKVTITQSTLYVEPKNDECDLDGAWEACGTIFGIAQMCRCRACEKDLDAIFKTVVEYLGDELAVQKSFKVESKRSDKRFPLNSIQISQDIGGRIAEEFPQVAVDVHNPSYVVNVEVRETAAYVHGPSVPGAGGLPTGTGGRAAVLLSGGIDSPVAGYMIAKRGVELECIHFFSYPYTSEQAKEKVLELARIMTKYCGRMTVDIVGFTEIQEAIRDNCKEEYFTIIMRRFMMRISERIARDHGAKCLVTGENLGQVASQTMDAMAVTGAVLNMPLFCPLIGMDKEEIVTIARRIGTMETSILPYEDCCTVFTPKHPKTKPVLALVEAEEAKMDVEGLIARAIENTEKVAIRYYEPESAV
;
A
#
# COMPACT_ATOMS: atom_id res chain seq x y z
N MET A 1 13.87 18.87 -24.74
CA MET A 1 12.51 18.77 -24.14
C MET A 1 12.60 17.79 -22.98
N LYS A 2 12.02 18.11 -21.80
CA LYS A 2 12.20 17.28 -20.61
C LYS A 2 11.04 16.27 -20.49
N GLU A 3 11.40 15.05 -20.13
CA GLU A 3 10.45 14.02 -19.76
C GLU A 3 9.93 14.28 -18.35
N LEU A 4 8.65 13.97 -18.08
CA LEU A 4 7.98 14.16 -16.79
C LEU A 4 6.83 13.18 -16.62
N PHE A 5 6.24 13.14 -15.42
CA PHE A 5 5.10 12.26 -15.14
C PHE A 5 3.83 13.08 -14.89
N LEU A 6 2.73 12.65 -15.53
CA LEU A 6 1.38 13.11 -15.27
C LEU A 6 0.65 12.03 -14.47
N LEU A 7 0.35 12.30 -13.21
CA LEU A 7 -0.28 11.38 -12.31
C LEU A 7 -1.72 11.84 -12.08
N LYS A 8 -2.70 11.08 -12.59
CA LYS A 8 -4.13 11.43 -12.48
C LYS A 8 -4.65 11.04 -11.11
N LEU A 9 -5.36 11.98 -10.47
CA LEU A 9 -5.97 11.73 -9.18
C LEU A 9 -7.19 10.81 -9.32
N GLY A 10 -7.37 9.91 -8.33
CA GLY A 10 -8.51 9.00 -8.23
C GLY A 10 -9.65 9.59 -7.39
N GLU A 11 -10.03 8.88 -6.32
CA GLU A 11 -11.14 9.24 -5.43
C GLU A 11 -11.02 10.64 -4.78
N ILE A 12 -9.85 11.23 -4.78
CA ILE A 12 -9.60 12.58 -4.22
C ILE A 12 -10.52 13.62 -4.87
N VAL A 13 -10.83 13.48 -6.16
CA VAL A 13 -11.69 14.41 -6.89
C VAL A 13 -13.12 14.48 -6.34
N LEU A 14 -13.55 13.43 -5.61
CA LEU A 14 -14.88 13.31 -5.02
C LEU A 14 -14.97 13.90 -3.59
N LYS A 15 -13.88 14.45 -3.04
CA LYS A 15 -13.80 14.88 -1.63
C LYS A 15 -14.43 16.26 -1.34
N GLY A 16 -15.06 16.90 -2.33
CA GLY A 16 -15.77 18.18 -2.14
C GLY A 16 -14.88 19.24 -1.48
N GLN A 17 -15.35 19.87 -0.40
CA GLN A 17 -14.63 20.93 0.32
C GLN A 17 -13.29 20.48 0.93
N ASN A 18 -13.14 19.21 1.28
CA ASN A 18 -11.92 18.67 1.87
C ASN A 18 -10.84 18.32 0.83
N ARG A 19 -11.13 18.45 -0.46
CA ARG A 19 -10.26 18.04 -1.55
C ARG A 19 -8.83 18.61 -1.42
N ARG A 20 -8.70 19.87 -1.07
CA ARG A 20 -7.41 20.55 -0.92
C ARG A 20 -6.50 19.85 0.11
N THR A 21 -7.05 19.44 1.25
CA THR A 21 -6.30 18.72 2.29
C THR A 21 -5.74 17.40 1.76
N PHE A 22 -6.53 16.65 0.97
CA PHE A 22 -6.07 15.41 0.35
C PHE A 22 -5.01 15.64 -0.73
N GLU A 23 -5.17 16.68 -1.55
CA GLU A 23 -4.19 17.07 -2.57
C GLU A 23 -2.87 17.52 -1.93
N ASP A 24 -2.91 18.32 -0.87
CA ASP A 24 -1.71 18.75 -0.14
C ASP A 24 -0.97 17.55 0.49
N LYS A 25 -1.70 16.60 1.07
CA LYS A 25 -1.12 15.37 1.63
C LYS A 25 -0.49 14.50 0.53
N LEU A 26 -1.19 14.30 -0.59
CA LEU A 26 -0.64 13.57 -1.75
C LEU A 26 0.63 14.21 -2.26
N LYS A 27 0.63 15.52 -2.44
CA LYS A 27 1.79 16.31 -2.88
C LYS A 27 2.98 16.15 -1.92
N ALA A 28 2.73 16.19 -0.60
CA ALA A 28 3.75 15.99 0.41
C ALA A 28 4.32 14.56 0.38
N ASN A 29 3.46 13.55 0.27
CA ASN A 29 3.87 12.15 0.16
C ASN A 29 4.70 11.90 -1.10
N THR A 30 4.26 12.44 -2.25
CA THR A 30 4.99 12.33 -3.51
C THR A 30 6.35 13.03 -3.43
N ARG A 31 6.44 14.25 -2.90
CA ARG A 31 7.71 14.95 -2.72
C ARG A 31 8.71 14.16 -1.89
N ARG A 32 8.24 13.59 -0.77
CA ARG A 32 9.10 12.76 0.10
C ARG A 32 9.60 11.53 -0.63
N ARG A 33 8.74 10.89 -1.43
CA ARG A 33 9.11 9.71 -2.21
C ARG A 33 10.10 10.05 -3.31
N MET A 34 9.89 11.13 -4.04
CA MET A 34 10.75 11.57 -5.15
C MET A 34 12.12 12.03 -4.68
N ALA A 35 12.26 12.53 -3.45
CA ALA A 35 13.54 13.02 -2.93
C ALA A 35 14.66 11.97 -2.92
N VAL A 36 14.33 10.69 -2.96
CA VAL A 36 15.30 9.59 -3.04
C VAL A 36 15.90 9.45 -4.45
N PHE A 37 15.13 9.84 -5.49
CA PHE A 37 15.49 9.67 -6.90
C PHE A 37 16.04 10.97 -7.53
N GLY A 38 16.16 12.05 -6.76
CA GLY A 38 16.69 13.32 -7.23
C GLY A 38 15.78 14.52 -6.91
N ASN A 39 16.08 15.64 -7.57
CA ASN A 39 15.38 16.89 -7.31
C ASN A 39 14.21 17.08 -8.29
N PHE A 40 13.00 16.80 -7.83
CA PHE A 40 11.77 16.94 -8.60
C PHE A 40 10.92 18.12 -8.14
N LYS A 41 10.29 18.80 -9.09
CA LYS A 41 9.21 19.75 -8.84
C LYS A 41 7.90 19.00 -8.88
N VAL A 42 7.11 19.06 -7.80
CA VAL A 42 5.81 18.39 -7.68
C VAL A 42 4.72 19.43 -7.52
N THR A 43 3.81 19.50 -8.50
CA THR A 43 2.68 20.44 -8.52
C THR A 43 1.37 19.73 -8.84
N ILE A 44 0.23 20.30 -8.43
CA ILE A 44 -1.10 19.78 -8.76
C ILE A 44 -1.87 20.87 -9.50
N THR A 45 -2.42 20.52 -10.64
CA THR A 45 -3.30 21.39 -11.42
C THR A 45 -4.37 20.54 -12.13
N GLN A 46 -5.62 20.96 -12.07
CA GLN A 46 -6.75 20.30 -12.76
C GLN A 46 -6.80 18.76 -12.53
N SER A 47 -6.76 18.34 -11.27
CA SER A 47 -6.79 16.91 -10.88
C SER A 47 -5.64 16.06 -11.42
N THR A 48 -4.54 16.69 -11.78
CA THR A 48 -3.32 16.02 -12.24
C THR A 48 -2.14 16.50 -11.38
N LEU A 49 -1.38 15.57 -10.87
CA LEU A 49 -0.11 15.85 -10.19
C LEU A 49 1.00 15.69 -11.21
N TYR A 50 1.81 16.73 -11.34
CA TYR A 50 2.97 16.81 -12.22
C TYR A 50 4.23 16.53 -11.41
N VAL A 51 5.07 15.62 -11.90
CA VAL A 51 6.38 15.31 -11.33
C VAL A 51 7.42 15.63 -12.40
N GLU A 52 8.09 16.78 -12.25
CA GLU A 52 9.03 17.33 -13.23
C GLU A 52 10.45 17.26 -12.67
N PRO A 53 11.43 16.60 -13.37
CA PRO A 53 12.83 16.64 -12.97
C PRO A 53 13.38 18.06 -13.12
N LYS A 54 14.12 18.55 -12.13
CA LYS A 54 14.74 19.87 -12.18
C LYS A 54 16.10 19.89 -12.88
N ASN A 55 16.77 18.74 -12.90
CA ASN A 55 18.07 18.53 -13.56
C ASN A 55 18.10 17.14 -14.21
N ASP A 56 19.18 16.87 -14.94
CA ASP A 56 19.35 15.61 -15.67
C ASP A 56 19.95 14.47 -14.81
N GLU A 57 20.25 14.74 -13.53
CA GLU A 57 20.78 13.77 -12.58
C GLU A 57 19.67 12.93 -11.88
N CYS A 58 18.39 13.25 -12.17
CA CYS A 58 17.28 12.53 -11.59
C CYS A 58 17.16 11.11 -12.16
N ASP A 59 17.03 10.11 -11.30
CA ASP A 59 16.66 8.76 -11.70
C ASP A 59 15.16 8.72 -12.06
N LEU A 60 14.87 8.81 -13.36
CA LEU A 60 13.50 8.81 -13.86
C LEU A 60 12.84 7.44 -13.78
N ASP A 61 13.59 6.35 -13.93
CA ASP A 61 13.04 5.00 -13.94
C ASP A 61 12.65 4.57 -12.52
N GLY A 62 13.54 4.74 -11.56
CA GLY A 62 13.23 4.50 -10.15
C GLY A 62 12.10 5.40 -9.62
N ALA A 63 12.09 6.68 -10.03
CA ALA A 63 11.01 7.61 -9.69
C ALA A 63 9.66 7.18 -10.28
N TRP A 64 9.65 6.67 -11.53
CA TRP A 64 8.45 6.16 -12.19
C TRP A 64 7.87 4.95 -11.46
N GLU A 65 8.69 3.96 -11.14
CA GLU A 65 8.28 2.79 -10.38
C GLU A 65 7.73 3.17 -9.00
N ALA A 66 8.41 4.09 -8.32
CA ALA A 66 7.98 4.58 -7.01
C ALA A 66 6.64 5.32 -7.06
N CYS A 67 6.33 6.05 -8.15
CA CYS A 67 5.01 6.67 -8.35
C CYS A 67 3.88 5.64 -8.36
N GLY A 68 4.12 4.43 -8.89
CA GLY A 68 3.16 3.33 -8.94
C GLY A 68 2.74 2.81 -7.57
N THR A 69 3.49 3.11 -6.51
CA THR A 69 3.20 2.69 -5.14
C THR A 69 2.53 3.77 -4.27
N ILE A 70 2.33 4.98 -4.79
CA ILE A 70 1.76 6.09 -4.03
C ILE A 70 0.23 6.04 -4.06
N PHE A 71 -0.40 5.87 -2.90
CA PHE A 71 -1.85 5.92 -2.79
C PHE A 71 -2.41 7.31 -3.11
N GLY A 72 -3.54 7.34 -3.83
CA GLY A 72 -4.20 8.54 -4.32
C GLY A 72 -4.04 8.75 -5.84
N ILE A 73 -3.13 8.03 -6.48
CA ILE A 73 -2.85 8.07 -7.91
C ILE A 73 -3.63 6.94 -8.61
N ALA A 74 -4.55 7.29 -9.50
CA ALA A 74 -5.37 6.31 -10.23
C ALA A 74 -4.71 5.84 -11.52
N GLN A 75 -4.10 6.78 -12.27
CA GLN A 75 -3.42 6.50 -13.53
C GLN A 75 -2.14 7.31 -13.63
N MET A 76 -1.15 6.77 -14.32
CA MET A 76 0.15 7.37 -14.52
C MET A 76 0.47 7.43 -16.01
N CYS A 77 1.00 8.57 -16.46
CA CYS A 77 1.48 8.78 -17.81
C CYS A 77 2.91 9.31 -17.75
N ARG A 78 3.83 8.63 -18.39
CA ARG A 78 5.19 9.12 -18.63
C ARG A 78 5.15 9.87 -19.95
N CYS A 79 5.50 11.13 -19.95
CA CYS A 79 5.24 12.01 -21.08
C CYS A 79 6.41 12.97 -21.38
N ARG A 80 6.42 13.52 -22.58
CA ARG A 80 7.31 14.61 -22.98
C ARG A 80 6.49 15.88 -23.23
N ALA A 81 6.94 17.00 -22.65
CA ALA A 81 6.32 18.30 -22.85
C ALA A 81 6.88 18.98 -24.11
N CYS A 82 6.02 19.68 -24.85
CA CYS A 82 6.42 20.49 -26.01
C CYS A 82 5.59 21.78 -26.08
N GLU A 83 5.93 22.64 -27.04
CA GLU A 83 5.17 23.84 -27.35
C GLU A 83 3.75 23.47 -27.84
N LYS A 84 2.80 24.40 -27.64
CA LYS A 84 1.41 24.25 -28.06
C LYS A 84 1.26 24.62 -29.56
N ASP A 85 1.91 23.82 -30.38
CA ASP A 85 1.92 23.93 -31.83
C ASP A 85 1.89 22.53 -32.44
N LEU A 86 1.19 22.35 -33.57
CA LEU A 86 1.00 21.03 -34.19
C LEU A 86 2.31 20.43 -34.69
N ASP A 87 3.20 21.26 -35.24
CA ASP A 87 4.50 20.78 -35.74
C ASP A 87 5.40 20.32 -34.57
N ALA A 88 5.42 21.08 -33.46
CA ALA A 88 6.13 20.71 -32.24
C ALA A 88 5.55 19.44 -31.60
N ILE A 89 4.22 19.29 -31.60
CA ILE A 89 3.54 18.09 -31.08
C ILE A 89 3.91 16.88 -31.95
N PHE A 90 3.77 16.97 -33.26
CA PHE A 90 4.10 15.88 -34.17
C PHE A 90 5.58 15.48 -34.08
N LYS A 91 6.48 16.45 -34.11
CA LYS A 91 7.91 16.20 -33.90
C LYS A 91 8.18 15.45 -32.59
N THR A 92 7.48 15.85 -31.50
CA THR A 92 7.62 15.17 -30.22
C THR A 92 7.06 13.74 -30.24
N VAL A 93 5.97 13.49 -30.96
CA VAL A 93 5.45 12.12 -31.17
C VAL A 93 6.51 11.25 -31.84
N VAL A 94 7.11 11.72 -32.93
CA VAL A 94 8.13 10.96 -33.67
C VAL A 94 9.38 10.71 -32.82
N GLU A 95 9.90 11.74 -32.16
CA GLU A 95 11.14 11.64 -31.35
C GLU A 95 10.97 10.85 -30.05
N TYR A 96 9.76 10.76 -29.50
CA TYR A 96 9.52 10.16 -28.18
C TYR A 96 8.84 8.81 -28.24
N LEU A 97 7.91 8.62 -29.18
CA LEU A 97 7.11 7.41 -29.33
C LEU A 97 7.38 6.66 -30.63
N GLY A 98 8.25 7.18 -31.50
CA GLY A 98 8.49 6.63 -32.84
C GLY A 98 8.93 5.17 -32.83
N ASP A 99 9.87 4.82 -31.96
CA ASP A 99 10.36 3.43 -31.83
C ASP A 99 9.27 2.48 -31.34
N GLU A 100 8.43 2.93 -30.40
CA GLU A 100 7.31 2.14 -29.91
C GLU A 100 6.21 2.00 -30.96
N LEU A 101 5.91 3.08 -31.71
CA LEU A 101 4.92 3.09 -32.80
C LEU A 101 5.32 2.18 -33.94
N ALA A 102 6.58 2.23 -34.37
CA ALA A 102 7.07 1.52 -35.55
C ALA A 102 6.88 -0.01 -35.48
N VAL A 103 6.79 -0.57 -34.28
CA VAL A 103 6.59 -2.01 -34.05
C VAL A 103 5.14 -2.40 -33.82
N GLN A 104 4.21 -1.44 -33.84
CA GLN A 104 2.78 -1.71 -33.61
C GLN A 104 2.07 -2.19 -34.88
N LYS A 105 0.96 -2.89 -34.67
CA LYS A 105 0.07 -3.29 -35.82
C LYS A 105 -0.84 -2.15 -36.22
N SER A 106 -1.32 -1.39 -35.25
CA SER A 106 -2.25 -0.30 -35.47
C SER A 106 -2.16 0.75 -34.38
N PHE A 107 -2.59 1.96 -34.68
CA PHE A 107 -2.61 3.05 -33.72
C PHE A 107 -3.89 3.90 -33.81
N LYS A 108 -4.08 4.69 -32.76
CA LYS A 108 -5.08 5.76 -32.67
C LYS A 108 -4.46 6.96 -31.96
N VAL A 109 -4.87 8.16 -32.32
CA VAL A 109 -4.56 9.37 -31.56
C VAL A 109 -5.77 9.78 -30.74
N GLU A 110 -5.57 9.95 -29.43
CA GLU A 110 -6.55 10.54 -28.52
C GLU A 110 -6.03 11.88 -28.00
N SER A 111 -6.81 12.94 -28.22
CA SER A 111 -6.42 14.28 -27.79
C SER A 111 -7.37 14.83 -26.75
N LYS A 112 -6.80 15.53 -25.76
CA LYS A 112 -7.52 16.31 -24.73
C LYS A 112 -7.07 17.75 -24.79
N ARG A 113 -8.03 18.69 -24.89
CA ARG A 113 -7.75 20.12 -24.90
C ARG A 113 -8.39 20.80 -23.69
N SER A 114 -7.58 21.16 -22.70
CA SER A 114 -7.98 21.95 -21.54
C SER A 114 -7.84 23.47 -21.82
N ASP A 115 -6.81 23.88 -22.58
CA ASP A 115 -6.66 25.27 -22.98
C ASP A 115 -7.59 25.62 -24.14
N LYS A 116 -8.68 26.33 -23.85
CA LYS A 116 -9.66 26.76 -24.86
C LYS A 116 -9.13 27.82 -25.85
N ARG A 117 -7.97 28.43 -25.58
CA ARG A 117 -7.33 29.39 -26.49
C ARG A 117 -6.59 28.71 -27.62
N PHE A 118 -6.31 27.42 -27.52
CA PHE A 118 -5.72 26.66 -28.64
C PHE A 118 -6.75 26.57 -29.78
N PRO A 119 -6.37 26.88 -31.03
CA PRO A 119 -7.33 27.10 -32.12
C PRO A 119 -8.12 25.84 -32.51
N LEU A 120 -7.53 24.66 -32.38
CA LEU A 120 -8.16 23.38 -32.75
C LEU A 120 -8.85 22.72 -31.57
N ASN A 121 -9.95 22.03 -31.82
CA ASN A 121 -10.58 21.18 -30.81
C ASN A 121 -9.89 19.80 -30.76
N SER A 122 -10.25 18.98 -29.76
CA SER A 122 -9.62 17.67 -29.54
C SER A 122 -9.73 16.73 -30.77
N ILE A 123 -10.85 16.74 -31.47
CA ILE A 123 -11.06 15.91 -32.64
C ILE A 123 -10.12 16.34 -33.76
N GLN A 124 -10.04 17.64 -34.02
CA GLN A 124 -9.18 18.21 -35.09
C GLN A 124 -7.70 17.94 -34.79
N ILE A 125 -7.26 18.04 -33.52
CA ILE A 125 -5.89 17.69 -33.12
C ILE A 125 -5.63 16.20 -33.40
N SER A 126 -6.56 15.31 -33.02
CA SER A 126 -6.41 13.87 -33.25
C SER A 126 -6.35 13.52 -34.74
N GLN A 127 -7.14 14.21 -35.56
CA GLN A 127 -7.16 13.99 -37.04
C GLN A 127 -5.85 14.48 -37.68
N ASP A 128 -5.39 15.67 -37.37
CA ASP A 128 -4.16 16.25 -37.92
C ASP A 128 -2.94 15.37 -37.55
N ILE A 129 -2.73 15.15 -36.24
CA ILE A 129 -1.60 14.35 -35.76
C ILE A 129 -1.68 12.91 -36.26
N GLY A 130 -2.91 12.33 -36.29
CA GLY A 130 -3.13 10.97 -36.80
C GLY A 130 -2.80 10.83 -38.28
N GLY A 131 -3.17 11.81 -39.11
CA GLY A 131 -2.82 11.86 -40.52
C GLY A 131 -1.29 11.89 -40.73
N ARG A 132 -0.61 12.79 -40.03
CA ARG A 132 0.87 12.91 -40.10
C ARG A 132 1.59 11.64 -39.62
N ILE A 133 1.09 10.98 -38.56
CA ILE A 133 1.66 9.70 -38.09
C ILE A 133 1.45 8.62 -39.19
N ALA A 134 0.32 8.57 -39.84
CA ALA A 134 0.08 7.59 -40.91
C ALA A 134 0.97 7.80 -42.16
N GLU A 135 1.35 9.03 -42.43
CA GLU A 135 2.32 9.37 -43.49
C GLU A 135 3.75 8.97 -43.09
N GLU A 136 4.16 9.23 -41.85
CA GLU A 136 5.51 8.95 -41.33
C GLU A 136 5.74 7.44 -41.06
N PHE A 137 4.69 6.73 -40.62
CA PHE A 137 4.73 5.29 -40.30
C PHE A 137 3.75 4.49 -41.15
N PRO A 138 3.93 4.40 -42.50
CA PRO A 138 2.95 3.78 -43.40
C PRO A 138 2.73 2.28 -43.17
N GLN A 139 3.63 1.62 -42.40
CA GLN A 139 3.53 0.22 -41.99
C GLN A 139 2.55 0.00 -40.81
N VAL A 140 2.13 1.07 -40.11
CA VAL A 140 1.24 0.98 -38.95
C VAL A 140 -0.18 1.43 -39.35
N ALA A 141 -1.16 0.55 -39.30
CA ALA A 141 -2.53 0.86 -39.72
C ALA A 141 -3.23 1.81 -38.72
N VAL A 142 -4.10 2.67 -39.25
CA VAL A 142 -5.00 3.46 -38.38
C VAL A 142 -6.20 2.61 -37.99
N ASP A 143 -6.40 2.39 -36.66
CA ASP A 143 -7.60 1.70 -36.15
C ASP A 143 -8.18 2.49 -34.98
N VAL A 144 -9.29 3.17 -35.20
CA VAL A 144 -9.94 4.01 -34.17
C VAL A 144 -10.78 3.22 -33.16
N HIS A 145 -11.07 1.95 -33.44
CA HIS A 145 -11.93 1.11 -32.62
C HIS A 145 -11.13 0.16 -31.71
N ASN A 146 -10.17 -0.56 -32.30
CA ASN A 146 -9.36 -1.56 -31.59
C ASN A 146 -7.85 -1.36 -31.83
N PRO A 147 -7.28 -0.18 -31.51
CA PRO A 147 -5.87 0.08 -31.76
C PRO A 147 -4.98 -0.78 -30.85
N SER A 148 -3.83 -1.24 -31.39
CA SER A 148 -2.81 -1.87 -30.56
C SER A 148 -2.02 -0.84 -29.74
N TYR A 149 -2.01 0.43 -30.18
CA TYR A 149 -1.34 1.53 -29.47
C TYR A 149 -2.14 2.83 -29.53
N VAL A 150 -2.19 3.54 -28.40
CA VAL A 150 -2.88 4.84 -28.31
C VAL A 150 -1.84 5.93 -28.05
N VAL A 151 -1.69 6.83 -29.01
CA VAL A 151 -0.92 8.07 -28.84
C VAL A 151 -1.81 9.11 -28.16
N ASN A 152 -1.41 9.62 -27.03
CA ASN A 152 -2.16 10.63 -26.30
C ASN A 152 -1.52 12.00 -26.45
N VAL A 153 -2.33 13.02 -26.78
CA VAL A 153 -1.94 14.43 -26.87
C VAL A 153 -2.79 15.25 -25.92
N GLU A 154 -2.20 15.82 -24.87
CA GLU A 154 -2.91 16.68 -23.93
C GLU A 154 -2.46 18.15 -24.10
N VAL A 155 -3.28 19.00 -24.70
CA VAL A 155 -3.02 20.43 -24.81
C VAL A 155 -3.57 21.12 -23.57
N ARG A 156 -2.67 21.60 -22.70
CA ARG A 156 -2.99 22.26 -21.42
C ARG A 156 -2.55 23.72 -21.44
N GLU A 157 -2.80 24.46 -20.35
CA GLU A 157 -2.54 25.92 -20.32
C GLU A 157 -1.05 26.26 -20.56
N THR A 158 -0.13 25.49 -19.99
CA THR A 158 1.33 25.78 -20.01
C THR A 158 2.07 25.14 -21.16
N ALA A 159 1.68 23.95 -21.63
CA ALA A 159 2.37 23.16 -22.64
C ALA A 159 1.41 22.13 -23.29
N ALA A 160 1.86 21.52 -24.37
CA ALA A 160 1.31 20.24 -24.85
C ALA A 160 2.15 19.08 -24.28
N TYR A 161 1.49 17.96 -24.04
CA TYR A 161 2.11 16.74 -23.48
C TYR A 161 1.78 15.56 -24.39
N VAL A 162 2.81 14.82 -24.75
CA VAL A 162 2.72 13.63 -25.61
C VAL A 162 3.10 12.41 -24.77
N HIS A 163 2.27 11.38 -24.81
CA HIS A 163 2.55 10.12 -24.13
C HIS A 163 1.87 8.92 -24.81
N GLY A 164 2.38 7.73 -24.58
CA GLY A 164 1.77 6.47 -24.95
C GLY A 164 0.59 6.09 -24.02
N PRO A 165 0.21 4.81 -23.94
CA PRO A 165 -0.83 4.34 -23.06
C PRO A 165 -0.55 4.68 -21.59
N SER A 166 -1.61 5.01 -20.82
CA SER A 166 -1.49 5.21 -19.37
C SER A 166 -1.46 3.87 -18.65
N VAL A 167 -0.76 3.81 -17.52
CA VAL A 167 -0.73 2.64 -16.65
C VAL A 167 -1.49 2.90 -15.34
N PRO A 168 -2.09 1.87 -14.72
CA PRO A 168 -2.74 2.01 -13.42
C PRO A 168 -1.74 2.42 -12.33
N GLY A 169 -2.15 3.35 -11.45
CA GLY A 169 -1.46 3.65 -10.20
C GLY A 169 -2.02 2.81 -9.03
N ALA A 170 -1.53 3.07 -7.82
CA ALA A 170 -1.96 2.35 -6.60
C ALA A 170 -3.44 2.57 -6.25
N GLY A 171 -4.05 3.65 -6.73
CA GLY A 171 -5.41 4.03 -6.37
C GLY A 171 -5.57 4.45 -4.90
N GLY A 172 -6.78 4.40 -4.37
CA GLY A 172 -7.06 4.68 -2.97
C GLY A 172 -6.94 6.17 -2.58
N LEU A 173 -6.59 6.41 -1.32
CA LEU A 173 -6.47 7.74 -0.71
C LEU A 173 -5.05 7.97 -0.16
N PRO A 174 -4.53 9.20 -0.17
CA PRO A 174 -3.19 9.49 0.32
C PRO A 174 -3.02 9.09 1.78
N THR A 175 -1.99 8.32 2.10
CA THR A 175 -1.66 7.92 3.48
C THR A 175 -1.55 9.13 4.39
N GLY A 176 -2.17 9.05 5.56
CA GLY A 176 -2.26 10.12 6.55
C GLY A 176 -3.49 11.02 6.41
N THR A 177 -4.47 10.64 5.57
CA THR A 177 -5.77 11.33 5.47
C THR A 177 -6.89 10.60 6.21
N GLY A 178 -6.70 9.33 6.58
CA GLY A 178 -7.67 8.44 7.21
C GLY A 178 -7.42 8.19 8.71
N GLY A 179 -6.53 8.95 9.35
CA GLY A 179 -6.13 8.70 10.73
C GLY A 179 -5.04 7.63 10.86
N ARG A 180 -4.95 6.99 12.04
CA ARG A 180 -3.93 5.99 12.37
C ARG A 180 -4.56 4.70 12.88
N ALA A 181 -3.98 3.56 12.50
CA ALA A 181 -4.36 2.23 12.96
C ALA A 181 -3.12 1.44 13.43
N ALA A 182 -3.31 0.52 14.35
CA ALA A 182 -2.28 -0.43 14.74
C ALA A 182 -2.58 -1.81 14.11
N VAL A 183 -1.60 -2.34 13.37
CA VAL A 183 -1.69 -3.64 12.68
C VAL A 183 -0.95 -4.69 13.49
N LEU A 184 -1.62 -5.77 13.83
CA LEU A 184 -0.96 -6.95 14.38
C LEU A 184 -0.24 -7.66 13.23
N LEU A 185 1.08 -7.42 13.13
CA LEU A 185 1.91 -7.91 12.03
C LEU A 185 2.59 -9.23 12.42
N SER A 186 2.33 -10.26 11.65
CA SER A 186 2.97 -11.59 11.76
C SER A 186 3.84 -11.87 10.54
N GLY A 187 4.64 -12.93 10.58
CA GLY A 187 5.42 -13.42 9.44
C GLY A 187 4.59 -14.12 8.36
N GLY A 188 3.27 -14.25 8.53
CA GLY A 188 2.37 -14.86 7.57
C GLY A 188 1.97 -13.96 6.41
N ILE A 189 1.21 -14.52 5.46
CA ILE A 189 0.77 -13.85 4.22
C ILE A 189 -0.30 -12.79 4.52
N ASP A 190 -1.18 -13.03 5.50
CA ASP A 190 -2.46 -12.33 5.66
C ASP A 190 -2.28 -10.94 6.29
N SER A 191 -1.47 -10.81 7.34
CA SER A 191 -1.35 -9.54 8.08
C SER A 191 -0.74 -8.39 7.26
N PRO A 192 0.29 -8.59 6.41
CA PRO A 192 0.78 -7.54 5.51
C PRO A 192 -0.28 -7.10 4.50
N VAL A 193 -1.08 -8.03 3.96
CA VAL A 193 -2.17 -7.72 3.03
C VAL A 193 -3.26 -6.91 3.73
N ALA A 194 -3.64 -7.27 4.94
CA ALA A 194 -4.61 -6.52 5.75
C ALA A 194 -4.13 -5.08 5.99
N GLY A 195 -2.88 -4.90 6.39
CA GLY A 195 -2.25 -3.59 6.57
C GLY A 195 -2.27 -2.76 5.29
N TYR A 196 -1.87 -3.35 4.16
CA TYR A 196 -1.92 -2.69 2.85
C TYR A 196 -3.33 -2.21 2.48
N MET A 197 -4.36 -3.05 2.69
CA MET A 197 -5.74 -2.70 2.35
C MET A 197 -6.25 -1.50 3.17
N ILE A 198 -5.90 -1.43 4.45
CA ILE A 198 -6.28 -0.30 5.31
C ILE A 198 -5.46 0.95 4.96
N ALA A 199 -4.14 0.82 4.72
CA ALA A 199 -3.31 1.94 4.29
C ALA A 199 -3.80 2.56 2.97
N LYS A 200 -4.30 1.74 2.04
CA LYS A 200 -4.91 2.18 0.78
C LYS A 200 -6.12 3.09 1.00
N ARG A 201 -6.74 3.06 2.17
CA ARG A 201 -7.83 3.98 2.56
C ARG A 201 -7.33 5.28 3.22
N GLY A 202 -6.02 5.54 3.13
CA GLY A 202 -5.40 6.76 3.62
C GLY A 202 -4.96 6.69 5.08
N VAL A 203 -4.98 5.52 5.71
CA VAL A 203 -4.64 5.31 7.12
C VAL A 203 -3.13 5.18 7.29
N GLU A 204 -2.56 5.85 8.28
CA GLU A 204 -1.19 5.62 8.75
C GLU A 204 -1.15 4.36 9.60
N LEU A 205 -0.10 3.55 9.43
CA LEU A 205 0.04 2.29 10.16
C LEU A 205 1.16 2.36 11.19
N GLU A 206 0.88 1.82 12.37
CA GLU A 206 1.87 1.34 13.33
C GLU A 206 1.73 -0.18 13.38
N CYS A 207 2.84 -0.90 13.55
CA CYS A 207 2.81 -2.36 13.57
C CYS A 207 3.12 -2.88 14.96
N ILE A 208 2.46 -3.95 15.38
CA ILE A 208 2.71 -4.64 16.63
C ILE A 208 3.03 -6.10 16.29
N HIS A 209 4.19 -6.56 16.71
CA HIS A 209 4.64 -7.94 16.52
C HIS A 209 4.86 -8.61 17.87
N PHE A 210 4.33 -9.82 18.06
CA PHE A 210 4.54 -10.63 19.26
C PHE A 210 5.66 -11.63 19.01
N PHE A 211 6.69 -11.59 19.88
CA PHE A 211 7.90 -12.39 19.74
C PHE A 211 8.14 -13.25 20.98
N SER A 212 8.39 -14.54 20.78
CA SER A 212 8.45 -15.54 21.86
C SER A 212 9.82 -16.22 21.94
N TYR A 213 10.88 -15.43 22.17
CA TYR A 213 12.21 -15.98 22.39
C TYR A 213 12.24 -16.79 23.71
N PRO A 214 12.89 -17.98 23.77
CA PRO A 214 13.70 -18.63 22.71
C PRO A 214 12.90 -19.57 21.79
N TYR A 215 11.58 -19.67 21.92
CA TYR A 215 10.75 -20.57 21.13
C TYR A 215 10.62 -20.15 19.67
N THR A 216 10.67 -18.86 19.38
CA THR A 216 10.79 -18.34 18.02
C THR A 216 12.20 -17.80 17.78
N SER A 217 12.70 -17.95 16.54
CA SER A 217 14.07 -17.56 16.20
C SER A 217 14.20 -16.06 15.89
N GLU A 218 15.41 -15.50 15.99
CA GLU A 218 15.69 -14.14 15.52
C GLU A 218 15.37 -13.98 14.03
N GLN A 219 15.54 -15.02 13.22
CA GLN A 219 15.17 -15.01 11.80
C GLN A 219 13.67 -14.82 11.60
N ALA A 220 12.82 -15.29 12.51
CA ALA A 220 11.38 -15.03 12.48
C ALA A 220 11.08 -13.54 12.73
N LYS A 221 11.79 -12.90 13.66
CA LYS A 221 11.72 -11.45 13.91
C LYS A 221 12.20 -10.66 12.69
N GLU A 222 13.36 -10.99 12.13
CA GLU A 222 13.89 -10.35 10.93
C GLU A 222 12.94 -10.47 9.72
N LYS A 223 12.31 -11.62 9.54
CA LYS A 223 11.26 -11.82 8.53
C LYS A 223 10.13 -10.79 8.65
N VAL A 224 9.65 -10.55 9.86
CA VAL A 224 8.57 -9.57 10.10
C VAL A 224 9.05 -8.14 9.85
N LEU A 225 10.27 -7.79 10.26
CA LEU A 225 10.86 -6.49 9.97
C LEU A 225 11.03 -6.26 8.47
N GLU A 226 11.41 -7.31 7.70
CA GLU A 226 11.48 -7.22 6.25
C GLU A 226 10.10 -7.05 5.61
N LEU A 227 9.07 -7.77 6.08
CA LEU A 227 7.69 -7.53 5.65
C LEU A 227 7.25 -6.09 5.90
N ALA A 228 7.55 -5.53 7.08
CA ALA A 228 7.30 -4.13 7.38
C ALA A 228 8.06 -3.20 6.42
N ARG A 229 9.32 -3.49 6.09
CA ARG A 229 10.13 -2.72 5.12
C ARG A 229 9.49 -2.72 3.73
N ILE A 230 9.06 -3.88 3.24
CA ILE A 230 8.34 -4.00 1.97
C ILE A 230 7.06 -3.17 1.99
N MET A 231 6.29 -3.22 3.08
CA MET A 231 5.05 -2.45 3.22
C MET A 231 5.29 -0.93 3.19
N THR A 232 6.45 -0.43 3.63
CA THR A 232 6.75 1.01 3.58
C THR A 232 6.77 1.59 2.17
N LYS A 233 6.92 0.75 1.13
CA LYS A 233 6.75 1.15 -0.29
C LYS A 233 5.41 1.83 -0.54
N TYR A 234 4.37 1.37 0.15
CA TYR A 234 2.98 1.85 0.01
C TYR A 234 2.57 2.74 1.18
N CYS A 235 2.84 2.30 2.40
CA CYS A 235 2.33 2.89 3.63
C CYS A 235 3.15 4.11 4.10
N GLY A 236 4.39 4.26 3.59
CA GLY A 236 5.36 5.20 4.13
C GLY A 236 6.06 4.64 5.37
N ARG A 237 6.75 5.50 6.12
CA ARG A 237 7.42 5.08 7.37
C ARG A 237 6.43 4.52 8.37
N MET A 238 6.86 3.55 9.14
CA MET A 238 6.09 2.97 10.25
C MET A 238 7.03 2.57 11.40
N THR A 239 6.46 2.36 12.58
CA THR A 239 7.15 1.76 13.73
C THR A 239 6.66 0.32 13.87
N VAL A 240 7.54 -0.57 14.28
CA VAL A 240 7.19 -1.93 14.71
C VAL A 240 7.48 -2.03 16.20
N ASP A 241 6.44 -2.19 17.01
CA ASP A 241 6.54 -2.51 18.43
C ASP A 241 6.67 -4.02 18.57
N ILE A 242 7.83 -4.49 19.03
CA ILE A 242 8.13 -5.92 19.22
C ILE A 242 7.89 -6.25 20.69
N VAL A 243 6.82 -6.98 20.94
CA VAL A 243 6.35 -7.32 22.29
C VAL A 243 6.88 -8.70 22.70
N GLY A 244 7.68 -8.76 23.75
CA GLY A 244 8.08 -10.05 24.35
C GLY A 244 6.88 -10.79 24.91
N PHE A 245 6.62 -12.02 24.41
CA PHE A 245 5.37 -12.71 24.70
C PHE A 245 5.51 -14.05 25.40
N THR A 246 6.73 -14.51 25.61
CA THR A 246 7.07 -15.80 26.21
C THR A 246 6.46 -16.00 27.60
N GLU A 247 6.64 -15.01 28.51
CA GLU A 247 6.12 -15.08 29.87
C GLU A 247 4.61 -15.31 29.90
N ILE A 248 3.87 -14.63 29.02
CA ILE A 248 2.41 -14.78 28.90
C ILE A 248 2.05 -16.19 28.42
N GLN A 249 2.74 -16.70 27.40
CA GLN A 249 2.48 -18.04 26.87
C GLN A 249 2.76 -19.13 27.92
N GLU A 250 3.85 -19.00 28.68
CA GLU A 250 4.17 -19.92 29.77
C GLU A 250 3.13 -19.84 30.90
N ALA A 251 2.71 -18.64 31.27
CA ALA A 251 1.65 -18.47 32.27
C ALA A 251 0.34 -19.11 31.83
N ILE A 252 -0.06 -18.97 30.57
CA ILE A 252 -1.27 -19.62 30.01
C ILE A 252 -1.12 -21.15 30.05
N ARG A 253 0.03 -21.67 29.59
CA ARG A 253 0.32 -23.12 29.57
C ARG A 253 0.21 -23.73 30.97
N ASP A 254 0.75 -23.03 31.97
CA ASP A 254 0.88 -23.56 33.31
C ASP A 254 -0.42 -23.43 34.16
N ASN A 255 -1.30 -22.50 33.81
CA ASN A 255 -2.49 -22.19 34.64
C ASN A 255 -3.83 -22.50 33.97
N CYS A 256 -3.89 -22.56 32.61
CA CYS A 256 -5.13 -22.69 31.90
C CYS A 256 -5.28 -24.07 31.24
N LYS A 257 -6.50 -24.46 30.91
CA LYS A 257 -6.75 -25.67 30.12
C LYS A 257 -6.22 -25.51 28.72
N GLU A 258 -5.53 -26.57 28.22
CA GLU A 258 -4.91 -26.58 26.88
C GLU A 258 -5.88 -26.16 25.76
N GLU A 259 -7.12 -26.62 25.79
CA GLU A 259 -8.11 -26.32 24.75
C GLU A 259 -8.39 -24.81 24.57
N TYR A 260 -8.18 -23.99 25.61
CA TYR A 260 -8.39 -22.55 25.60
C TYR A 260 -7.12 -21.74 25.29
N PHE A 261 -5.96 -22.39 25.21
CA PHE A 261 -4.66 -21.73 25.07
C PHE A 261 -4.67 -20.63 23.98
N THR A 262 -5.03 -21.00 22.74
CA THR A 262 -5.02 -20.07 21.61
C THR A 262 -5.99 -18.89 21.80
N ILE A 263 -7.16 -19.14 22.38
CA ILE A 263 -8.18 -18.07 22.60
C ILE A 263 -7.66 -17.08 23.65
N ILE A 264 -7.16 -17.58 24.79
CA ILE A 264 -6.64 -16.72 25.86
C ILE A 264 -5.42 -15.96 25.38
N MET A 265 -4.50 -16.61 24.68
CA MET A 265 -3.32 -15.99 24.08
C MET A 265 -3.73 -14.82 23.18
N ARG A 266 -4.69 -14.99 22.29
CA ARG A 266 -5.20 -13.94 21.42
C ARG A 266 -5.87 -12.80 22.18
N ARG A 267 -6.58 -13.08 23.27
CA ARG A 267 -7.17 -12.06 24.15
C ARG A 267 -6.09 -11.20 24.81
N PHE A 268 -4.96 -11.79 25.24
CA PHE A 268 -3.79 -11.02 25.70
C PHE A 268 -3.21 -10.13 24.59
N MET A 269 -3.04 -10.69 23.38
CA MET A 269 -2.57 -9.93 22.22
C MET A 269 -3.48 -8.72 21.97
N MET A 270 -4.79 -8.89 21.99
CA MET A 270 -5.76 -7.80 21.77
C MET A 270 -5.65 -6.71 22.85
N ARG A 271 -5.59 -7.07 24.13
CA ARG A 271 -5.45 -6.10 25.24
C ARG A 271 -4.15 -5.30 25.15
N ILE A 272 -3.04 -5.97 24.91
CA ILE A 272 -1.72 -5.34 24.75
C ILE A 272 -1.74 -4.41 23.54
N SER A 273 -2.25 -4.90 22.41
CA SER A 273 -2.32 -4.11 21.16
C SER A 273 -3.20 -2.88 21.30
N GLU A 274 -4.33 -2.97 22.03
CA GLU A 274 -5.17 -1.79 22.30
C GLU A 274 -4.42 -0.73 23.10
N ARG A 275 -3.65 -1.11 24.12
CA ARG A 275 -2.89 -0.16 24.95
C ARG A 275 -1.80 0.51 24.11
N ILE A 276 -0.99 -0.26 23.39
CA ILE A 276 0.06 0.27 22.51
C ILE A 276 -0.56 1.17 21.43
N ALA A 277 -1.67 0.75 20.82
CA ALA A 277 -2.38 1.53 19.81
C ALA A 277 -2.83 2.90 20.33
N ARG A 278 -3.36 2.95 21.56
CA ARG A 278 -3.77 4.21 22.21
C ARG A 278 -2.59 5.13 22.46
N ASP A 279 -1.46 4.61 22.90
CA ASP A 279 -0.23 5.39 23.12
C ASP A 279 0.30 6.00 21.81
N HIS A 280 0.16 5.30 20.70
CA HIS A 280 0.48 5.82 19.36
C HIS A 280 -0.63 6.71 18.77
N GLY A 281 -1.75 6.92 19.47
CA GLY A 281 -2.89 7.69 18.98
C GLY A 281 -3.69 7.00 17.87
N ALA A 282 -3.53 5.69 17.67
CA ALA A 282 -4.33 4.89 16.77
C ALA A 282 -5.79 4.78 17.26
N LYS A 283 -6.71 4.66 16.32
CA LYS A 283 -8.16 4.64 16.60
C LYS A 283 -8.81 3.27 16.38
N CYS A 284 -8.07 2.33 15.84
CA CYS A 284 -8.52 0.95 15.60
C CYS A 284 -7.33 0.00 15.58
N LEU A 285 -7.61 -1.29 15.79
CA LEU A 285 -6.72 -2.39 15.49
C LEU A 285 -7.04 -2.96 14.11
N VAL A 286 -6.04 -3.57 13.48
CA VAL A 286 -6.18 -4.28 12.20
C VAL A 286 -5.54 -5.65 12.34
N THR A 287 -6.25 -6.69 11.92
CA THR A 287 -5.75 -8.06 11.89
C THR A 287 -5.93 -8.69 10.52
N GLY A 288 -5.09 -9.68 10.21
CA GLY A 288 -5.22 -10.53 9.02
C GLY A 288 -6.19 -11.68 9.19
N GLU A 289 -7.16 -11.59 10.09
CA GLU A 289 -8.13 -12.65 10.34
C GLU A 289 -9.04 -12.88 9.14
N ASN A 290 -9.25 -14.17 8.84
CA ASN A 290 -10.13 -14.65 7.79
C ASN A 290 -11.07 -15.71 8.38
N LEU A 291 -12.36 -15.63 8.08
CA LEU A 291 -13.35 -16.53 8.66
C LEU A 291 -13.16 -17.98 8.18
N GLY A 292 -13.00 -18.88 9.14
CA GLY A 292 -12.90 -20.32 8.87
C GLY A 292 -11.55 -20.83 8.36
N GLN A 293 -10.53 -19.97 8.30
CA GLN A 293 -9.21 -20.40 7.82
C GLN A 293 -8.48 -21.29 8.83
N VAL A 294 -8.59 -21.01 10.13
CA VAL A 294 -8.03 -21.81 11.22
C VAL A 294 -9.00 -21.93 12.39
N ALA A 295 -8.75 -22.85 13.32
CA ALA A 295 -9.62 -23.14 14.45
C ALA A 295 -9.96 -21.94 15.35
N SER A 296 -9.07 -20.97 15.46
CA SER A 296 -9.28 -19.72 16.21
C SER A 296 -10.02 -18.62 15.43
N GLN A 297 -10.38 -18.87 14.18
CA GLN A 297 -11.04 -17.92 13.29
C GLN A 297 -12.48 -18.36 12.94
N THR A 298 -13.14 -19.05 13.89
CA THR A 298 -14.59 -19.25 13.85
C THR A 298 -15.31 -18.01 14.38
N MET A 299 -16.58 -17.82 14.05
CA MET A 299 -17.37 -16.67 14.54
C MET A 299 -17.39 -16.62 16.07
N ASP A 300 -17.59 -17.79 16.74
CA ASP A 300 -17.59 -17.87 18.21
C ASP A 300 -16.23 -17.50 18.81
N ALA A 301 -15.13 -18.01 18.22
CA ALA A 301 -13.78 -17.73 18.68
C ALA A 301 -13.43 -16.24 18.50
N MET A 302 -13.76 -15.66 17.35
CA MET A 302 -13.52 -14.24 17.08
C MET A 302 -14.36 -13.34 17.98
N ALA A 303 -15.61 -13.68 18.24
CA ALA A 303 -16.46 -12.94 19.17
C ALA A 303 -15.87 -12.91 20.59
N VAL A 304 -15.40 -14.06 21.10
CA VAL A 304 -14.78 -14.17 22.43
C VAL A 304 -13.42 -13.44 22.47
N THR A 305 -12.62 -13.53 21.40
CA THR A 305 -11.34 -12.83 21.31
C THR A 305 -11.51 -11.31 21.25
N GLY A 306 -12.48 -10.82 20.48
CA GLY A 306 -12.79 -9.40 20.34
C GLY A 306 -13.49 -8.77 21.54
N ALA A 307 -14.09 -9.58 22.42
CA ALA A 307 -14.87 -9.10 23.58
C ALA A 307 -14.02 -8.28 24.60
N VAL A 308 -12.70 -8.35 24.55
CA VAL A 308 -11.79 -7.58 25.41
C VAL A 308 -11.50 -6.17 24.91
N LEU A 309 -11.90 -5.84 23.69
CA LEU A 309 -11.56 -4.58 23.05
C LEU A 309 -12.60 -3.48 23.35
N ASN A 310 -12.09 -2.27 23.55
CA ASN A 310 -12.86 -1.04 23.66
C ASN A 310 -12.57 -0.09 22.49
N MET A 311 -12.04 -0.60 21.38
CA MET A 311 -11.83 0.11 20.13
C MET A 311 -12.23 -0.75 18.93
N PRO A 312 -12.52 -0.15 17.75
CA PRO A 312 -12.83 -0.90 16.56
C PRO A 312 -11.72 -1.87 16.16
N LEU A 313 -12.09 -3.09 15.78
CA LEU A 313 -11.23 -4.08 15.15
C LEU A 313 -11.61 -4.21 13.68
N PHE A 314 -10.68 -3.97 12.78
CA PHE A 314 -10.86 -4.14 11.34
C PHE A 314 -10.21 -5.43 10.88
N CYS A 315 -10.99 -6.28 10.23
CA CYS A 315 -10.54 -7.54 9.62
C CYS A 315 -10.77 -7.44 8.09
N PRO A 316 -9.89 -6.77 7.33
CA PRO A 316 -10.14 -6.50 5.90
C PRO A 316 -10.28 -7.76 5.05
N LEU A 317 -9.76 -8.89 5.53
CA LEU A 317 -9.70 -10.16 4.81
C LEU A 317 -10.86 -11.11 5.18
N ILE A 318 -11.77 -10.70 6.03
CA ILE A 318 -12.74 -11.59 6.70
C ILE A 318 -13.58 -12.46 5.74
N GLY A 319 -13.88 -11.97 4.57
CA GLY A 319 -14.67 -12.66 3.55
C GLY A 319 -13.90 -13.02 2.27
N MET A 320 -12.57 -12.91 2.28
CA MET A 320 -11.74 -13.21 1.11
C MET A 320 -11.31 -14.68 1.11
N ASP A 321 -11.22 -15.29 -0.06
CA ASP A 321 -10.57 -16.60 -0.17
C ASP A 321 -9.03 -16.48 -0.18
N LYS A 322 -8.35 -17.65 -0.05
CA LYS A 322 -6.88 -17.65 0.06
C LYS A 322 -6.20 -17.17 -1.22
N GLU A 323 -6.76 -17.45 -2.39
CA GLU A 323 -6.18 -17.05 -3.68
C GLU A 323 -6.27 -15.55 -3.89
N GLU A 324 -7.35 -14.91 -3.47
CA GLU A 324 -7.49 -13.45 -3.50
C GLU A 324 -6.41 -12.78 -2.65
N ILE A 325 -6.16 -13.30 -1.44
CA ILE A 325 -5.13 -12.78 -0.52
C ILE A 325 -3.73 -12.98 -1.12
N VAL A 326 -3.42 -14.17 -1.65
CA VAL A 326 -2.15 -14.50 -2.28
C VAL A 326 -1.90 -13.60 -3.51
N THR A 327 -2.93 -13.33 -4.30
CA THR A 327 -2.84 -12.42 -5.45
C THR A 327 -2.42 -11.02 -5.02
N ILE A 328 -2.97 -10.51 -3.92
CA ILE A 328 -2.57 -9.21 -3.37
C ILE A 328 -1.16 -9.29 -2.81
N ALA A 329 -0.79 -10.33 -2.06
CA ALA A 329 0.53 -10.50 -1.48
C ALA A 329 1.64 -10.51 -2.55
N ARG A 330 1.42 -11.20 -3.68
CA ARG A 330 2.33 -11.17 -4.84
C ARG A 330 2.44 -9.76 -5.43
N ARG A 331 1.32 -9.09 -5.64
CA ARG A 331 1.29 -7.72 -6.20
C ARG A 331 2.03 -6.71 -5.34
N ILE A 332 1.96 -6.82 -4.01
CA ILE A 332 2.65 -5.90 -3.10
C ILE A 332 4.08 -6.34 -2.73
N GLY A 333 4.51 -7.52 -3.22
CA GLY A 333 5.86 -8.05 -3.05
C GLY A 333 6.13 -8.67 -1.68
N THR A 334 5.10 -9.00 -0.87
CA THR A 334 5.28 -9.61 0.46
C THR A 334 5.29 -11.13 0.42
N MET A 335 4.83 -11.75 -0.68
CA MET A 335 4.64 -13.20 -0.78
C MET A 335 5.92 -13.98 -0.50
N GLU A 336 7.01 -13.65 -1.19
CA GLU A 336 8.28 -14.40 -1.11
C GLU A 336 8.87 -14.37 0.30
N THR A 337 8.79 -13.24 0.99
CA THR A 337 9.22 -13.14 2.39
C THR A 337 8.28 -13.90 3.31
N SER A 338 6.97 -13.83 3.09
CA SER A 338 5.96 -14.50 3.94
C SER A 338 6.07 -16.02 3.96
N ILE A 339 6.52 -16.66 2.88
CA ILE A 339 6.65 -18.12 2.79
C ILE A 339 7.98 -18.67 3.34
N LEU A 340 8.88 -17.81 3.82
CA LEU A 340 10.11 -18.27 4.47
C LEU A 340 9.77 -19.16 5.69
N PRO A 341 10.52 -20.25 5.94
CA PRO A 341 10.15 -21.29 6.90
C PRO A 341 10.50 -20.92 8.35
N TYR A 342 10.13 -19.71 8.78
CA TYR A 342 10.32 -19.24 10.15
C TYR A 342 8.94 -19.09 10.81
N GLU A 343 8.76 -19.76 11.95
CA GLU A 343 7.47 -19.87 12.63
C GLU A 343 7.16 -18.65 13.48
N ASP A 344 5.87 -18.29 13.52
CA ASP A 344 5.34 -17.21 14.37
C ASP A 344 5.07 -17.70 15.81
N CYS A 345 4.96 -16.78 16.75
CA CYS A 345 4.67 -17.08 18.16
C CYS A 345 3.36 -17.87 18.37
N CYS A 346 2.41 -17.77 17.46
CA CYS A 346 1.11 -18.46 17.57
C CYS A 346 1.20 -19.98 17.39
N THR A 347 2.29 -20.51 16.87
CA THR A 347 2.48 -21.97 16.62
C THR A 347 3.21 -22.67 17.76
N VAL A 348 3.83 -21.92 18.69
CA VAL A 348 4.73 -22.44 19.72
C VAL A 348 4.05 -23.45 20.66
N PHE A 349 2.85 -23.14 21.16
CA PHE A 349 2.10 -23.98 22.09
C PHE A 349 0.70 -24.31 21.54
N THR A 350 0.66 -24.79 20.29
CA THR A 350 -0.64 -25.11 19.65
C THR A 350 -1.31 -26.30 20.34
N PRO A 351 -2.55 -26.17 20.84
CA PRO A 351 -3.27 -27.25 21.47
C PRO A 351 -3.63 -28.36 20.47
N LYS A 352 -3.61 -29.62 20.92
CA LYS A 352 -4.02 -30.77 20.09
C LYS A 352 -5.48 -30.69 19.66
N HIS A 353 -6.34 -30.16 20.54
CA HIS A 353 -7.79 -30.01 20.32
C HIS A 353 -8.25 -28.60 20.68
N PRO A 354 -8.02 -27.60 19.81
CA PRO A 354 -8.37 -26.23 20.09
C PRO A 354 -9.89 -26.06 20.16
N LYS A 355 -10.37 -25.22 21.08
CA LYS A 355 -11.79 -24.90 21.25
C LYS A 355 -12.30 -24.01 20.14
N THR A 356 -13.09 -24.56 19.23
CA THR A 356 -13.67 -23.82 18.09
C THR A 356 -14.96 -23.08 18.43
N LYS A 357 -15.62 -23.46 19.51
CA LYS A 357 -16.85 -22.82 20.05
C LYS A 357 -16.63 -22.45 21.52
N PRO A 358 -15.76 -21.49 21.84
CA PRO A 358 -15.54 -21.07 23.22
C PRO A 358 -16.76 -20.33 23.77
N VAL A 359 -16.99 -20.49 25.07
CA VAL A 359 -18.00 -19.73 25.84
C VAL A 359 -17.26 -18.67 26.64
N LEU A 360 -17.63 -17.40 26.48
CA LEU A 360 -16.89 -16.24 27.06
C LEU A 360 -16.68 -16.43 28.57
N ALA A 361 -17.70 -16.72 29.34
CA ALA A 361 -17.61 -16.89 30.80
C ALA A 361 -16.62 -17.99 31.21
N LEU A 362 -16.50 -19.08 30.44
CA LEU A 362 -15.53 -20.14 30.71
C LEU A 362 -14.10 -19.71 30.42
N VAL A 363 -13.89 -18.92 29.34
CA VAL A 363 -12.58 -18.37 29.00
C VAL A 363 -12.14 -17.36 30.07
N GLU A 364 -13.04 -16.50 30.52
CA GLU A 364 -12.77 -15.51 31.58
C GLU A 364 -12.45 -16.20 32.93
N ALA A 365 -13.12 -17.30 33.25
CA ALA A 365 -12.83 -18.10 34.44
C ALA A 365 -11.41 -18.74 34.36
N GLU A 366 -10.93 -19.12 33.17
CA GLU A 366 -9.55 -19.60 32.98
C GLU A 366 -8.54 -18.44 33.12
N GLU A 367 -8.82 -17.29 32.51
CA GLU A 367 -7.96 -16.09 32.63
C GLU A 367 -7.81 -15.61 34.08
N ALA A 368 -8.88 -15.69 34.88
CA ALA A 368 -8.90 -15.26 36.28
C ALA A 368 -7.92 -16.04 37.21
N LYS A 369 -7.33 -17.13 36.72
CA LYS A 369 -6.30 -17.88 37.44
C LYS A 369 -4.91 -17.22 37.38
N MET A 370 -4.74 -16.20 36.55
CA MET A 370 -3.47 -15.52 36.32
C MET A 370 -3.55 -14.04 36.71
N ASP A 371 -2.39 -13.44 36.97
CA ASP A 371 -2.24 -11.98 37.08
C ASP A 371 -2.22 -11.35 35.68
N VAL A 372 -3.41 -11.24 35.05
CA VAL A 372 -3.57 -10.73 33.70
C VAL A 372 -2.99 -9.32 33.54
N GLU A 373 -3.27 -8.42 34.48
CA GLU A 373 -2.85 -7.02 34.42
C GLU A 373 -1.33 -6.86 34.61
N GLY A 374 -0.74 -7.62 35.53
CA GLY A 374 0.70 -7.61 35.74
C GLY A 374 1.47 -8.18 34.54
N LEU A 375 0.98 -9.26 33.93
CA LEU A 375 1.57 -9.84 32.71
C LEU A 375 1.53 -8.85 31.55
N ILE A 376 0.41 -8.16 31.33
CA ILE A 376 0.27 -7.16 30.28
C ILE A 376 1.20 -5.97 30.53
N ALA A 377 1.29 -5.47 31.78
CA ALA A 377 2.14 -4.33 32.12
C ALA A 377 3.61 -4.63 31.81
N ARG A 378 4.11 -5.79 32.23
CA ARG A 378 5.50 -6.21 31.95
C ARG A 378 5.78 -6.39 30.46
N ALA A 379 4.85 -6.95 29.70
CA ALA A 379 5.00 -7.11 28.26
C ALA A 379 5.11 -5.75 27.54
N ILE A 380 4.31 -4.76 27.95
CA ILE A 380 4.35 -3.41 27.39
C ILE A 380 5.64 -2.67 27.77
N GLU A 381 6.06 -2.77 29.05
CA GLU A 381 7.28 -2.12 29.54
C GLU A 381 8.53 -2.62 28.79
N ASN A 382 8.57 -3.90 28.45
CA ASN A 382 9.70 -4.53 27.76
C ASN A 382 9.55 -4.51 26.21
N THR A 383 8.67 -3.68 25.66
CA THR A 383 8.47 -3.60 24.21
C THR A 383 9.64 -2.87 23.53
N GLU A 384 10.28 -3.52 22.58
CA GLU A 384 11.29 -2.92 21.69
C GLU A 384 10.62 -2.15 20.57
N LYS A 385 11.10 -0.95 20.22
CA LYS A 385 10.55 -0.13 19.13
C LYS A 385 11.56 0.01 18.01
N VAL A 386 11.17 -0.45 16.80
CA VAL A 386 12.00 -0.38 15.60
C VAL A 386 11.33 0.53 14.57
N ALA A 387 12.02 1.63 14.20
CA ALA A 387 11.54 2.51 13.15
C ALA A 387 11.91 1.94 11.77
N ILE A 388 10.94 1.78 10.88
CA ILE A 388 11.14 1.23 9.53
C ILE A 388 10.90 2.30 8.48
N ARG A 389 11.87 2.44 7.55
CA ARG A 389 11.82 3.37 6.40
C ARG A 389 12.12 2.62 5.11
N TYR A 390 11.55 3.09 4.01
CA TYR A 390 11.71 2.44 2.70
C TYR A 390 13.14 2.51 2.14
N TYR A 391 13.82 3.64 2.37
CA TYR A 391 15.21 3.83 2.00
C TYR A 391 15.99 4.21 3.26
N GLU A 392 16.63 3.23 3.86
CA GLU A 392 17.81 3.49 4.68
C GLU A 392 19.03 3.26 3.77
N PRO A 393 19.92 4.24 3.60
CA PRO A 393 21.20 3.95 2.95
C PRO A 393 21.90 2.86 3.74
N GLU A 394 22.49 1.87 3.07
CA GLU A 394 23.20 0.72 3.66
C GLU A 394 24.41 1.11 4.56
N SER A 395 24.54 2.36 4.95
CA SER A 395 25.64 2.94 5.72
C SER A 395 25.21 3.52 7.06
N ALA A 396 24.44 2.78 7.83
CA ALA A 396 24.22 3.08 9.25
C ALA A 396 24.26 1.78 10.07
N VAL A 397 25.37 1.05 9.96
CA VAL A 397 25.80 0.01 10.90
C VAL A 397 27.12 0.46 11.50
#